data_0373886041a19e422d13a8da32db2c3f
#
_entry.id   0373886041a19e422d13a8da32db2c3f
#
_cell.length_a   1.000
_cell.length_b   1.000
_cell.length_c   1.000
_cell.angle_alpha   90.00
_cell.angle_beta   90.00
_cell.angle_gamma   90.00
#
_symmetry.space_group_name_H-M   'P 1'
#
loop_
_entity.id
_entity.type
_entity.pdbx_description
1 polymer ?
#
loop_
_entity_poly.entity_id
_entity_poly.type
_entity_poly.pdbx_seq_one_letter_code
_entity_poly.pdbx_strand_id
1 'polypeptide(L)'
;MVPGSPAEEAGLQRGHWIMMMNGDYITKKVESELLQGSTRQLQIGVYKEVVGEDGEVTGGVVPIGETTMPASRSLADKPVHRFEIIPWNGKKVGYLMYNEFKAGPTTDSQAYNDDLRRAFRDFQTGGVNEFVLDLRYNTGGSLDCAQLLCTMLAPADKMNQLLALLRYSDKRVEANQDLTFNPELIQSGANLDLSTVYVLTTNATRGVAEMVINCLNPYMKVVLIGTKTAGEYVATKPFVHPTDRFILNLVVCNVY
;
A
#
# COMPACT_ATOMS: atom_id res chain seq x y z
N MET A 1 -11.25 -1.57 4.51
CA MET A 1 -11.35 -1.25 5.95
C MET A 1 -10.08 -1.70 6.62
N VAL A 2 -9.63 -1.01 7.65
CA VAL A 2 -8.47 -1.46 8.44
C VAL A 2 -8.94 -2.58 9.36
N PRO A 3 -8.30 -3.76 9.34
CA PRO A 3 -8.68 -4.88 10.19
C PRO A 3 -8.68 -4.51 11.69
N GLY A 4 -9.69 -4.95 12.42
CA GLY A 4 -9.89 -4.61 13.83
C GLY A 4 -10.33 -3.18 14.09
N SER A 5 -10.73 -2.43 13.05
CA SER A 5 -11.20 -1.06 13.23
C SER A 5 -12.64 -1.00 13.74
N PRO A 6 -13.02 0.10 14.45
CA PRO A 6 -14.42 0.35 14.81
C PRO A 6 -15.37 0.31 13.60
N ALA A 7 -14.90 0.73 12.44
CA ALA A 7 -15.65 0.72 11.20
C ALA A 7 -15.90 -0.71 10.69
N GLU A 8 -14.92 -1.62 10.82
CA GLU A 8 -15.11 -3.03 10.49
C GLU A 8 -16.06 -3.71 11.48
N GLU A 9 -15.89 -3.45 12.78
CA GLU A 9 -16.80 -3.98 13.83
C GLU A 9 -18.24 -3.51 13.62
N ALA A 10 -18.45 -2.29 13.14
CA ALA A 10 -19.76 -1.76 12.77
C ALA A 10 -20.33 -2.37 11.48
N GLY A 11 -19.61 -3.26 10.81
CA GLY A 11 -20.02 -3.87 9.55
C GLY A 11 -20.02 -2.91 8.35
N LEU A 12 -19.31 -1.79 8.43
CA LEU A 12 -19.18 -0.88 7.29
C LEU A 12 -18.41 -1.57 6.17
N GLN A 13 -18.80 -1.29 4.92
CA GLN A 13 -18.21 -1.87 3.72
C GLN A 13 -17.87 -0.79 2.70
N ARG A 14 -17.01 -1.13 1.74
CA ARG A 14 -16.76 -0.26 0.59
C ARG A 14 -18.07 -0.06 -0.19
N GLY A 15 -18.37 1.20 -0.52
CA GLY A 15 -19.62 1.58 -1.19
C GLY A 15 -20.74 2.00 -0.23
N HIS A 16 -20.57 1.81 1.09
CA HIS A 16 -21.49 2.41 2.05
C HIS A 16 -21.26 3.91 2.16
N TRP A 17 -22.36 4.64 2.24
CA TRP A 17 -22.42 6.06 2.51
C TRP A 17 -22.90 6.28 3.93
N ILE A 18 -22.23 7.11 4.70
CA ILE A 18 -22.70 7.55 6.02
C ILE A 18 -23.60 8.76 5.78
N MET A 19 -24.87 8.62 6.04
CA MET A 19 -25.88 9.65 5.79
C MET A 19 -26.11 10.53 7.01
N MET A 20 -26.19 9.91 8.19
CA MET A 20 -26.42 10.59 9.47
C MET A 20 -25.54 10.01 10.56
N MET A 21 -25.21 10.81 11.55
CA MET A 21 -24.52 10.42 12.77
C MET A 21 -25.29 10.98 13.99
N ASN A 22 -25.70 10.10 14.90
CA ASN A 22 -26.49 10.43 16.10
C ASN A 22 -27.76 11.27 15.80
N GLY A 23 -28.37 11.05 14.63
CA GLY A 23 -29.56 11.77 14.17
C GLY A 23 -29.29 13.05 13.37
N ASP A 24 -28.03 13.48 13.25
CA ASP A 24 -27.65 14.65 12.47
C ASP A 24 -27.06 14.30 11.11
N TYR A 25 -27.34 15.10 10.08
CA TYR A 25 -26.75 14.94 8.75
C TYR A 25 -25.25 15.21 8.79
N ILE A 26 -24.48 14.46 7.98
CA ILE A 26 -23.03 14.62 7.88
C ILE A 26 -22.70 15.97 7.22
N THR A 27 -21.99 16.81 7.97
CA THR A 27 -21.46 18.09 7.53
C THR A 27 -19.96 18.14 7.83
N LYS A 28 -19.23 19.13 7.29
CA LYS A 28 -17.79 19.31 7.60
C LYS A 28 -17.50 19.41 9.10
N LYS A 29 -18.42 19.95 9.90
CA LYS A 29 -18.29 20.04 11.36
C LYS A 29 -18.36 18.65 12.00
N VAL A 30 -19.25 17.79 11.51
CA VAL A 30 -19.49 16.45 12.04
C VAL A 30 -18.44 15.46 11.55
N GLU A 31 -17.80 15.73 10.40
CA GLU A 31 -16.75 14.88 9.83
C GLU A 31 -15.57 14.63 10.80
N SER A 32 -15.11 15.67 11.49
CA SER A 32 -14.04 15.56 12.50
C SER A 32 -14.44 14.67 13.68
N GLU A 33 -15.71 14.73 14.08
CA GLU A 33 -16.27 13.90 15.14
C GLU A 33 -16.46 12.46 14.70
N LEU A 34 -16.65 12.22 13.39
CA LEU A 34 -16.75 10.88 12.83
C LEU A 34 -15.42 10.10 12.95
N LEU A 35 -14.30 10.79 12.78
CA LEU A 35 -12.96 10.20 12.82
C LEU A 35 -12.43 10.04 14.26
N GLN A 36 -12.91 10.86 15.20
CA GLN A 36 -12.44 10.87 16.59
C GLN A 36 -13.64 10.95 17.54
N GLY A 37 -13.73 10.08 18.53
CA GLY A 37 -14.76 10.23 19.56
C GLY A 37 -15.32 8.93 20.11
N SER A 38 -16.44 9.08 20.84
CA SER A 38 -17.18 8.02 21.53
C SER A 38 -17.98 7.13 20.55
N THR A 39 -18.61 6.12 21.09
CA THR A 39 -19.61 5.30 20.37
C THR A 39 -20.70 6.15 19.74
N ARG A 40 -21.10 5.85 18.53
CA ARG A 40 -22.08 6.63 17.76
C ARG A 40 -22.99 5.75 16.91
N GLN A 41 -24.21 6.26 16.70
CA GLN A 41 -25.16 5.64 15.78
C GLN A 41 -24.97 6.22 14.38
N LEU A 42 -24.89 5.36 13.38
CA LEU A 42 -24.74 5.75 11.99
C LEU A 42 -25.93 5.25 11.20
N GLN A 43 -26.55 6.14 10.40
CA GLN A 43 -27.42 5.74 9.33
C GLN A 43 -26.59 5.56 8.06
N ILE A 44 -26.67 4.37 7.48
CA ILE A 44 -25.88 4.00 6.29
C ILE A 44 -26.78 3.81 5.08
N GLY A 45 -26.23 4.11 3.91
CA GLY A 45 -26.92 3.94 2.63
C GLY A 45 -25.98 3.42 1.55
N VAL A 46 -26.55 3.10 0.41
CA VAL A 46 -25.82 2.74 -0.82
C VAL A 46 -26.28 3.63 -1.97
N TYR A 47 -25.36 3.98 -2.85
CA TYR A 47 -25.70 4.69 -4.07
C TYR A 47 -26.44 3.75 -5.02
N LYS A 48 -27.58 4.19 -5.54
CA LYS A 48 -28.35 3.47 -6.56
C LYS A 48 -28.68 4.41 -7.71
N GLU A 49 -28.52 3.92 -8.91
CA GLU A 49 -29.04 4.56 -10.12
C GLU A 49 -30.45 4.04 -10.38
N VAL A 50 -31.35 4.95 -10.69
CA VAL A 50 -32.73 4.66 -11.11
C VAL A 50 -32.90 5.24 -12.51
N VAL A 51 -33.26 4.39 -13.45
CA VAL A 51 -33.59 4.81 -14.81
C VAL A 51 -35.08 5.14 -14.82
N GLY A 52 -35.43 6.40 -15.09
CA GLY A 52 -36.81 6.84 -15.25
C GLY A 52 -37.46 6.26 -16.51
N GLU A 53 -38.80 6.34 -16.60
CA GLU A 53 -39.56 5.89 -17.78
C GLU A 53 -39.21 6.70 -19.04
N ASP A 54 -38.66 7.90 -18.87
CA ASP A 54 -38.14 8.79 -19.91
C ASP A 54 -36.68 8.47 -20.34
N GLY A 55 -36.06 7.46 -19.72
CA GLY A 55 -34.66 7.07 -19.95
C GLY A 55 -33.64 7.96 -19.22
N GLU A 56 -34.05 8.95 -18.44
CA GLU A 56 -33.15 9.72 -17.61
C GLU A 56 -32.62 8.85 -16.45
N VAL A 57 -31.30 8.88 -16.26
CA VAL A 57 -30.64 8.19 -15.13
C VAL A 57 -30.52 9.17 -13.98
N THR A 58 -31.31 8.93 -12.93
CA THR A 58 -31.20 9.64 -11.66
C THR A 58 -30.50 8.77 -10.64
N GLY A 59 -29.51 9.31 -9.95
CA GLY A 59 -28.76 8.57 -8.92
C GLY A 59 -28.92 9.22 -7.55
N GLY A 60 -28.96 8.39 -6.51
CA GLY A 60 -29.04 8.87 -5.14
C GLY A 60 -28.64 7.82 -4.10
N VAL A 61 -28.33 8.30 -2.90
CA VAL A 61 -28.03 7.41 -1.78
C VAL A 61 -29.34 6.97 -1.13
N VAL A 62 -29.59 5.66 -1.12
CA VAL A 62 -30.76 5.04 -0.52
C VAL A 62 -30.35 4.44 0.83
N PRO A 63 -31.07 4.74 1.94
CA PRO A 63 -30.82 4.14 3.23
C PRO A 63 -30.92 2.62 3.17
N ILE A 64 -30.01 1.91 3.86
CA ILE A 64 -30.04 0.45 3.98
C ILE A 64 -30.15 -0.02 5.44
N GLY A 65 -29.96 0.89 6.40
CA GLY A 65 -30.10 0.58 7.82
C GLY A 65 -29.26 1.49 8.71
N GLU A 66 -29.22 1.10 9.97
CA GLU A 66 -28.45 1.76 11.02
C GLU A 66 -27.45 0.79 11.62
N THR A 67 -26.32 1.32 12.10
CA THR A 67 -25.31 0.55 12.81
C THR A 67 -24.68 1.37 13.93
N THR A 68 -24.21 0.69 14.96
CA THR A 68 -23.46 1.31 16.04
C THR A 68 -21.96 1.18 15.76
N MET A 69 -21.26 2.29 15.57
CA MET A 69 -19.82 2.31 15.45
C MET A 69 -19.19 2.51 16.83
N PRO A 70 -18.34 1.59 17.32
CA PRO A 70 -17.64 1.74 18.59
C PRO A 70 -16.76 3.00 18.64
N ALA A 71 -16.34 3.38 19.84
CA ALA A 71 -15.42 4.50 20.04
C ALA A 71 -14.12 4.33 19.24
N SER A 72 -13.59 5.46 18.77
CA SER A 72 -12.30 5.48 18.07
C SER A 72 -11.18 4.98 18.97
N ARG A 73 -10.22 4.27 18.37
CA ARG A 73 -9.03 3.77 19.03
C ARG A 73 -7.83 3.82 18.11
N SER A 74 -6.63 3.87 18.70
CA SER A 74 -5.40 3.76 17.92
C SER A 74 -5.25 2.34 17.37
N LEU A 75 -4.96 2.23 16.09
CA LEU A 75 -4.70 0.97 15.39
C LEU A 75 -3.33 1.03 14.73
N ALA A 76 -2.67 -0.12 14.67
CA ALA A 76 -1.48 -0.24 13.85
C ALA A 76 -1.90 -0.34 12.37
N ASP A 77 -1.57 0.68 11.59
CA ASP A 77 -1.72 0.63 10.14
C ASP A 77 -0.52 -0.13 9.57
N LYS A 78 -0.75 -1.43 9.29
CA LYS A 78 0.30 -2.32 8.82
C LYS A 78 0.42 -2.26 7.30
N PRO A 79 1.65 -2.15 6.76
CA PRO A 79 1.91 -2.16 5.32
C PRO A 79 1.36 -3.39 4.59
N VAL A 80 1.54 -4.58 5.15
CA VAL A 80 0.89 -5.81 4.68
C VAL A 80 -0.57 -5.77 5.09
N HIS A 81 -1.39 -5.17 4.23
CA HIS A 81 -2.81 -4.98 4.53
C HIS A 81 -3.61 -6.28 4.35
N ARG A 82 -3.30 -7.03 3.31
CA ARG A 82 -3.91 -8.32 3.01
C ARG A 82 -2.95 -9.18 2.20
N PHE A 83 -2.88 -10.45 2.50
CA PHE A 83 -2.27 -11.43 1.64
C PHE A 83 -3.06 -12.74 1.65
N GLU A 84 -3.06 -13.44 0.52
CA GLU A 84 -3.78 -14.70 0.36
C GLU A 84 -3.23 -15.51 -0.81
N ILE A 85 -3.50 -16.80 -0.81
CA ILE A 85 -3.18 -17.71 -1.92
C ILE A 85 -4.50 -18.09 -2.59
N ILE A 86 -4.64 -17.70 -3.85
CA ILE A 86 -5.85 -17.89 -4.64
C ILE A 86 -5.60 -19.02 -5.66
N PRO A 87 -6.30 -20.16 -5.56
CA PRO A 87 -6.22 -21.18 -6.59
C PRO A 87 -6.96 -20.72 -7.85
N TRP A 88 -6.31 -20.78 -9.00
CA TRP A 88 -6.88 -20.36 -10.28
C TRP A 88 -6.33 -21.20 -11.43
N ASN A 89 -7.20 -21.93 -12.14
CA ASN A 89 -6.84 -22.72 -13.33
C ASN A 89 -5.58 -23.60 -13.15
N GLY A 90 -5.50 -24.33 -12.03
CA GLY A 90 -4.37 -25.19 -11.72
C GLY A 90 -3.11 -24.46 -11.23
N LYS A 91 -3.14 -23.13 -11.14
CA LYS A 91 -2.10 -22.28 -10.57
C LYS A 91 -2.43 -21.87 -9.16
N LYS A 92 -1.41 -21.46 -8.40
CA LYS A 92 -1.54 -20.85 -7.09
C LYS A 92 -1.05 -19.40 -7.18
N VAL A 93 -1.99 -18.48 -7.16
CA VAL A 93 -1.73 -17.05 -7.27
C VAL A 93 -1.53 -16.47 -5.88
N GLY A 94 -0.34 -15.97 -5.57
CA GLY A 94 -0.09 -15.14 -4.39
C GLY A 94 -0.66 -13.73 -4.64
N TYR A 95 -1.49 -13.25 -3.75
CA TYR A 95 -1.97 -11.87 -3.74
C TYR A 95 -1.43 -11.16 -2.51
N LEU A 96 -0.78 -10.01 -2.71
CA LEU A 96 -0.29 -9.16 -1.64
C LEU A 96 -0.74 -7.71 -1.87
N MET A 97 -1.53 -7.17 -0.95
CA MET A 97 -1.83 -5.75 -0.89
C MET A 97 -0.88 -5.08 0.10
N TYR A 98 0.00 -4.21 -0.43
CA TYR A 98 1.08 -3.56 0.31
C TYR A 98 0.94 -2.03 0.19
N ASN A 99 0.53 -1.39 1.29
CA ASN A 99 0.05 0.00 1.25
C ASN A 99 1.14 1.04 1.50
N GLU A 100 2.24 0.68 2.15
CA GLU A 100 3.32 1.60 2.49
C GLU A 100 4.66 0.84 2.62
N PHE A 101 5.76 1.46 2.21
CA PHE A 101 7.10 0.92 2.46
C PHE A 101 7.62 1.40 3.80
N LYS A 102 7.30 0.66 4.85
CA LYS A 102 7.64 0.99 6.25
C LYS A 102 8.08 -0.25 7.01
N ALA A 103 9.25 -0.15 7.67
CA ALA A 103 9.87 -1.29 8.33
C ALA A 103 9.18 -1.70 9.64
N GLY A 104 8.60 -0.73 10.35
CA GLY A 104 7.97 -0.98 11.64
C GLY A 104 7.23 0.25 12.18
N PRO A 105 6.57 0.12 13.35
CA PRO A 105 5.83 1.23 13.99
C PRO A 105 6.75 2.35 14.50
N THR A 106 8.01 2.06 14.75
CA THR A 106 9.05 3.03 15.17
C THR A 106 10.26 2.94 14.23
N THR A 107 11.15 3.92 14.29
CA THR A 107 12.32 4.04 13.40
C THR A 107 13.23 2.80 13.45
N ASP A 108 13.41 2.21 14.63
CA ASP A 108 14.31 1.07 14.82
C ASP A 108 13.62 -0.29 14.73
N SER A 109 12.31 -0.30 14.48
CA SER A 109 11.53 -1.54 14.41
C SER A 109 11.54 -2.15 13.02
N GLN A 110 11.70 -3.47 12.94
CA GLN A 110 11.59 -4.28 11.74
C GLN A 110 10.29 -5.10 11.67
N ALA A 111 9.36 -4.89 12.61
CA ALA A 111 8.19 -5.75 12.79
C ALA A 111 7.32 -5.89 11.51
N TYR A 112 7.22 -4.83 10.69
CA TYR A 112 6.44 -4.90 9.45
C TYR A 112 7.21 -5.57 8.31
N ASN A 113 8.54 -5.44 8.27
CA ASN A 113 9.38 -6.25 7.38
C ASN A 113 9.31 -7.74 7.75
N ASP A 114 9.20 -8.07 9.03
CA ASP A 114 9.04 -9.46 9.48
C ASP A 114 7.64 -10.00 9.13
N ASP A 115 6.59 -9.19 9.19
CA ASP A 115 5.26 -9.52 8.68
C ASP A 115 5.32 -9.81 7.16
N LEU A 116 6.06 -8.99 6.40
CA LEU A 116 6.28 -9.20 4.96
C LEU A 116 7.05 -10.50 4.69
N ARG A 117 8.16 -10.75 5.40
CA ARG A 117 8.95 -11.99 5.30
C ARG A 117 8.09 -13.23 5.59
N ARG A 118 7.24 -13.16 6.60
CA ARG A 118 6.31 -14.25 6.93
C ARG A 118 5.34 -14.51 5.79
N ALA A 119 4.74 -13.48 5.20
CA ALA A 119 3.84 -13.63 4.05
C ALA A 119 4.54 -14.33 2.88
N PHE A 120 5.78 -13.96 2.57
CA PHE A 120 6.56 -14.58 1.50
C PHE A 120 6.94 -16.05 1.78
N ARG A 121 7.25 -16.38 3.02
CA ARG A 121 7.45 -17.78 3.44
C ARG A 121 6.17 -18.60 3.28
N ASP A 122 5.02 -18.03 3.65
CA ASP A 122 3.71 -18.68 3.50
C ASP A 122 3.36 -18.89 2.02
N PHE A 123 3.66 -17.91 1.14
CA PHE A 123 3.52 -18.05 -0.31
C PHE A 123 4.40 -19.17 -0.87
N GLN A 124 5.67 -19.24 -0.48
CA GLN A 124 6.59 -20.29 -0.92
C GLN A 124 6.10 -21.67 -0.46
N THR A 125 5.77 -21.82 0.83
CA THR A 125 5.25 -23.08 1.40
C THR A 125 3.94 -23.50 0.76
N GLY A 126 3.09 -22.52 0.41
CA GLY A 126 1.85 -22.73 -0.32
C GLY A 126 2.04 -23.11 -1.79
N GLY A 127 3.26 -23.00 -2.33
CA GLY A 127 3.61 -23.31 -3.71
C GLY A 127 3.08 -22.29 -4.72
N VAL A 128 3.11 -21.00 -4.35
CA VAL A 128 2.75 -19.89 -5.25
C VAL A 128 3.66 -19.90 -6.48
N ASN A 129 3.07 -19.80 -7.67
CA ASN A 129 3.75 -19.80 -8.97
C ASN A 129 3.31 -18.66 -9.90
N GLU A 130 2.36 -17.85 -9.47
CA GLU A 130 1.95 -16.58 -10.07
C GLU A 130 1.76 -15.55 -8.94
N PHE A 131 1.99 -14.26 -9.20
CA PHE A 131 1.93 -13.27 -8.14
C PHE A 131 1.27 -11.97 -8.57
N VAL A 132 0.37 -11.47 -7.73
CA VAL A 132 -0.27 -10.17 -7.86
C VAL A 132 0.15 -9.27 -6.70
N LEU A 133 0.88 -8.21 -7.02
CA LEU A 133 1.28 -7.16 -6.10
C LEU A 133 0.31 -5.97 -6.23
N ASP A 134 -0.47 -5.69 -5.20
CA ASP A 134 -1.41 -4.58 -5.19
C ASP A 134 -0.79 -3.35 -4.53
N LEU A 135 -0.41 -2.38 -5.38
CA LEU A 135 0.16 -1.09 -4.98
C LEU A 135 -0.80 0.08 -5.24
N ARG A 136 -2.09 -0.18 -5.44
CA ARG A 136 -3.09 0.86 -5.79
C ARG A 136 -3.17 2.01 -4.80
N TYR A 137 -2.87 1.76 -3.53
CA TYR A 137 -2.89 2.76 -2.47
C TYR A 137 -1.50 3.08 -1.90
N ASN A 138 -0.44 2.54 -2.51
CA ASN A 138 0.92 2.72 -2.02
C ASN A 138 1.51 4.06 -2.47
N THR A 139 1.81 4.92 -1.52
CA THR A 139 2.36 6.26 -1.73
C THR A 139 3.88 6.34 -1.52
N GLY A 140 4.56 5.19 -1.47
CA GLY A 140 6.01 5.13 -1.32
C GLY A 140 6.47 4.78 0.10
N GLY A 141 7.62 5.32 0.50
CA GLY A 141 8.24 5.10 1.82
C GLY A 141 9.73 4.78 1.75
N SER A 142 10.18 3.75 2.49
CA SER A 142 11.60 3.39 2.63
C SER A 142 12.13 2.60 1.44
N LEU A 143 13.30 3.01 0.95
CA LEU A 143 14.07 2.30 -0.08
C LEU A 143 14.50 0.90 0.38
N ASP A 144 14.87 0.72 1.65
CA ASP A 144 15.29 -0.57 2.20
C ASP A 144 14.15 -1.59 2.17
N CYS A 145 12.93 -1.15 2.46
CA CYS A 145 11.74 -2.01 2.36
C CYS A 145 11.45 -2.42 0.91
N ALA A 146 11.69 -1.51 -0.06
CA ALA A 146 11.54 -1.83 -1.48
C ALA A 146 12.63 -2.79 -1.95
N GLN A 147 13.87 -2.61 -1.53
CA GLN A 147 14.96 -3.53 -1.82
C GLN A 147 14.63 -4.95 -1.30
N LEU A 148 14.11 -5.06 -0.07
CA LEU A 148 13.65 -6.33 0.49
C LEU A 148 12.56 -6.97 -0.38
N LEU A 149 11.51 -6.22 -0.73
CA LEU A 149 10.40 -6.73 -1.56
C LEU A 149 10.89 -7.18 -2.93
N CYS A 150 11.72 -6.36 -3.62
CA CYS A 150 12.30 -6.72 -4.90
C CYS A 150 13.14 -7.99 -4.81
N THR A 151 13.97 -8.13 -3.76
CA THR A 151 14.81 -9.31 -3.54
C THR A 151 13.99 -10.58 -3.33
N MET A 152 12.83 -10.47 -2.67
CA MET A 152 11.95 -11.63 -2.47
C MET A 152 11.13 -12.01 -3.71
N LEU A 153 10.94 -11.08 -4.66
CA LEU A 153 10.17 -11.33 -5.90
C LEU A 153 11.04 -11.76 -7.09
N ALA A 154 12.25 -11.20 -7.19
CA ALA A 154 13.11 -11.36 -8.36
C ALA A 154 13.52 -12.84 -8.60
N PRO A 155 13.82 -13.21 -9.86
CA PRO A 155 14.41 -14.52 -10.16
C PRO A 155 15.67 -14.78 -9.33
N ALA A 156 15.84 -16.01 -8.86
CA ALA A 156 16.94 -16.37 -7.94
C ALA A 156 18.33 -16.19 -8.57
N ASP A 157 18.43 -16.34 -9.89
CA ASP A 157 19.67 -16.11 -10.64
C ASP A 157 20.09 -14.64 -10.74
N LYS A 158 19.24 -13.70 -10.29
CA LYS A 158 19.51 -12.24 -10.26
C LYS A 158 20.05 -11.73 -8.93
N MET A 159 20.17 -12.60 -7.94
CA MET A 159 20.73 -12.20 -6.64
C MET A 159 22.14 -11.60 -6.81
N ASN A 160 22.41 -10.57 -6.02
CA ASN A 160 23.62 -9.73 -6.06
C ASN A 160 23.81 -8.87 -7.33
N GLN A 161 22.89 -8.93 -8.31
CA GLN A 161 22.91 -7.99 -9.43
C GLN A 161 22.37 -6.63 -8.99
N LEU A 162 22.69 -5.60 -9.81
CA LEU A 162 22.26 -4.23 -9.59
C LEU A 162 20.73 -4.15 -9.59
N LEU A 163 20.15 -3.51 -8.59
CA LEU A 163 18.72 -3.22 -8.50
C LEU A 163 18.40 -1.79 -8.90
N ALA A 164 19.14 -0.83 -8.31
CA ALA A 164 18.93 0.59 -8.54
C ALA A 164 20.20 1.39 -8.29
N LEU A 165 20.28 2.55 -8.93
CA LEU A 165 21.36 3.53 -8.74
C LEU A 165 20.80 4.77 -8.05
N LEU A 166 21.29 5.09 -6.86
CA LEU A 166 21.00 6.35 -6.19
C LEU A 166 22.10 7.36 -6.53
N ARG A 167 21.75 8.40 -7.25
CA ARG A 167 22.72 9.42 -7.72
C ARG A 167 22.39 10.78 -7.12
N TYR A 168 23.26 11.19 -6.23
CA TYR A 168 23.22 12.50 -5.57
C TYR A 168 23.81 13.58 -6.48
N SER A 169 23.73 14.83 -6.05
CA SER A 169 24.35 15.94 -6.79
C SER A 169 25.88 15.78 -6.86
N ASP A 170 26.50 16.46 -7.82
CA ASP A 170 27.97 16.52 -8.00
C ASP A 170 28.73 17.00 -6.75
N LYS A 171 28.06 17.71 -5.83
CA LYS A 171 28.62 18.10 -4.53
C LYS A 171 28.52 17.01 -3.45
N ARG A 172 27.85 15.90 -3.73
CA ARG A 172 27.60 14.80 -2.81
C ARG A 172 27.79 13.44 -3.47
N VAL A 173 28.75 13.35 -4.40
CA VAL A 173 29.05 12.11 -5.14
C VAL A 173 29.44 10.95 -4.21
N GLU A 174 30.05 11.27 -3.08
CA GLU A 174 30.39 10.29 -2.03
C GLU A 174 29.18 9.59 -1.40
N ALA A 175 28.00 10.19 -1.55
CA ALA A 175 26.74 9.60 -1.08
C ALA A 175 26.05 8.68 -2.11
N ASN A 176 26.60 8.58 -3.33
CA ASN A 176 26.07 7.68 -4.35
C ASN A 176 26.06 6.24 -3.85
N GLN A 177 24.99 5.53 -4.15
CA GLN A 177 24.81 4.13 -3.75
C GLN A 177 24.33 3.30 -4.92
N ASP A 178 24.82 2.07 -4.98
CA ASP A 178 24.35 1.03 -5.88
C ASP A 178 23.62 -0.01 -5.04
N LEU A 179 22.31 -0.07 -5.18
CA LEU A 179 21.50 -1.08 -4.51
C LEU A 179 21.51 -2.36 -5.34
N THR A 180 21.61 -3.50 -4.69
CA THR A 180 21.58 -4.83 -5.32
C THR A 180 20.40 -5.65 -4.79
N PHE A 181 20.03 -6.72 -5.49
CA PHE A 181 19.19 -7.77 -4.92
C PHE A 181 19.99 -8.47 -3.82
N ASN A 182 19.82 -8.07 -2.57
CA ASN A 182 20.62 -8.57 -1.46
C ASN A 182 19.94 -9.76 -0.75
N PRO A 183 20.41 -11.00 -0.95
CA PRO A 183 19.79 -12.18 -0.35
C PRO A 183 19.82 -12.20 1.18
N GLU A 184 20.74 -11.47 1.82
CA GLU A 184 20.80 -11.37 3.28
C GLU A 184 19.57 -10.68 3.88
N LEU A 185 18.88 -9.82 3.10
CA LEU A 185 17.66 -9.17 3.56
C LEU A 185 16.49 -10.13 3.72
N ILE A 186 16.50 -11.27 3.04
CA ILE A 186 15.41 -12.25 3.07
C ILE A 186 15.27 -12.87 4.47
N GLN A 187 16.38 -13.17 5.16
CA GLN A 187 16.40 -13.74 6.51
C GLN A 187 15.44 -14.95 6.66
N SER A 188 14.43 -14.82 7.54
CA SER A 188 13.40 -15.83 7.76
C SER A 188 12.28 -15.84 6.71
N GLY A 189 12.36 -14.99 5.70
CA GLY A 189 11.43 -14.94 4.58
C GLY A 189 11.71 -15.98 3.50
N ALA A 190 11.28 -15.69 2.28
CA ALA A 190 11.54 -16.54 1.13
C ALA A 190 11.71 -15.68 -0.14
N ASN A 191 12.51 -16.16 -1.08
CA ASN A 191 12.49 -15.71 -2.46
C ASN A 191 11.53 -16.61 -3.24
N LEU A 192 10.63 -16.01 -4.02
CA LEU A 192 9.63 -16.77 -4.79
C LEU A 192 10.12 -17.20 -6.16
N ASP A 193 11.27 -16.70 -6.59
CA ASP A 193 11.90 -17.06 -7.88
C ASP A 193 10.93 -16.93 -9.07
N LEU A 194 10.31 -15.76 -9.18
CA LEU A 194 9.25 -15.53 -10.16
C LEU A 194 9.80 -14.97 -11.47
N SER A 195 9.25 -15.43 -12.60
CA SER A 195 9.51 -14.87 -13.92
C SER A 195 8.54 -13.75 -14.33
N THR A 196 7.41 -13.65 -13.64
CA THR A 196 6.35 -12.66 -13.91
C THR A 196 5.73 -12.16 -12.61
N VAL A 197 5.47 -10.85 -12.56
CA VAL A 197 4.67 -10.21 -11.51
C VAL A 197 3.59 -9.34 -12.15
N TYR A 198 2.36 -9.43 -11.65
CA TYR A 198 1.25 -8.57 -12.02
C TYR A 198 1.12 -7.49 -10.95
N VAL A 199 1.20 -6.22 -11.35
CA VAL A 199 1.15 -5.10 -10.41
C VAL A 199 -0.11 -4.27 -10.64
N LEU A 200 -0.95 -4.16 -9.61
CA LEU A 200 -2.13 -3.29 -9.65
C LEU A 200 -1.74 -1.87 -9.26
N THR A 201 -2.06 -0.91 -10.12
CA THR A 201 -1.66 0.50 -9.95
C THR A 201 -2.82 1.47 -10.11
N THR A 202 -2.69 2.64 -9.47
CA THR A 202 -3.54 3.81 -9.68
C THR A 202 -2.69 5.08 -9.74
N ASN A 203 -3.33 6.23 -9.92
CA ASN A 203 -2.66 7.53 -9.81
C ASN A 203 -2.17 7.87 -8.39
N ALA A 204 -2.56 7.09 -7.37
CA ALA A 204 -2.02 7.19 -6.03
C ALA A 204 -0.69 6.44 -5.87
N THR A 205 -0.39 5.46 -6.74
CA THR A 205 0.87 4.71 -6.74
C THR A 205 2.02 5.64 -7.09
N ARG A 206 2.99 5.81 -6.19
CA ARG A 206 4.08 6.78 -6.37
C ARG A 206 5.38 6.42 -5.66
N GLY A 207 6.45 7.13 -6.03
CA GLY A 207 7.74 7.09 -5.36
C GLY A 207 8.36 5.69 -5.35
N VAL A 208 8.65 5.16 -4.18
CA VAL A 208 9.29 3.84 -4.01
C VAL A 208 8.46 2.69 -4.62
N ALA A 209 7.12 2.83 -4.71
CA ALA A 209 6.28 1.86 -5.40
C ALA A 209 6.56 1.82 -6.91
N GLU A 210 6.82 2.97 -7.52
CA GLU A 210 7.23 3.07 -8.93
C GLU A 210 8.66 2.54 -9.14
N MET A 211 9.55 2.78 -8.17
CA MET A 211 10.89 2.18 -8.18
C MET A 211 10.82 0.65 -8.24
N VAL A 212 10.00 0.00 -7.41
CA VAL A 212 9.82 -1.46 -7.46
C VAL A 212 9.43 -1.94 -8.86
N ILE A 213 8.47 -1.28 -9.50
CA ILE A 213 8.01 -1.60 -10.85
C ILE A 213 9.16 -1.48 -11.85
N ASN A 214 9.86 -0.33 -11.85
CA ASN A 214 10.90 -0.04 -12.82
C ASN A 214 12.15 -0.90 -12.62
N CYS A 215 12.54 -1.14 -11.38
CA CYS A 215 13.75 -1.92 -11.07
C CYS A 215 13.57 -3.43 -11.29
N LEU A 216 12.36 -3.97 -11.21
CA LEU A 216 12.09 -5.37 -11.54
C LEU A 216 11.99 -5.61 -13.06
N ASN A 217 11.55 -4.62 -13.82
CA ASN A 217 11.25 -4.76 -15.25
C ASN A 217 12.43 -5.27 -16.12
N PRO A 218 13.72 -4.94 -15.86
CA PRO A 218 14.84 -5.50 -16.59
C PRO A 218 15.10 -6.99 -16.32
N TYR A 219 14.58 -7.54 -15.22
CA TYR A 219 14.93 -8.86 -14.71
C TYR A 219 13.82 -9.89 -14.81
N MET A 220 12.57 -9.43 -14.86
CA MET A 220 11.39 -10.26 -14.95
C MET A 220 10.28 -9.57 -15.72
N LYS A 221 9.25 -10.30 -16.15
CA LYS A 221 8.09 -9.68 -16.79
C LYS A 221 7.23 -8.97 -15.76
N VAL A 222 7.13 -7.65 -15.85
CA VAL A 222 6.23 -6.82 -15.04
C VAL A 222 5.00 -6.46 -15.86
N VAL A 223 3.81 -6.87 -15.42
CA VAL A 223 2.53 -6.60 -16.08
C VAL A 223 1.75 -5.61 -15.24
N LEU A 224 1.57 -4.39 -15.74
CA LEU A 224 0.81 -3.35 -15.04
C LEU A 224 -0.68 -3.46 -15.39
N ILE A 225 -1.52 -3.40 -14.37
CA ILE A 225 -2.98 -3.44 -14.49
C ILE A 225 -3.56 -2.28 -13.68
N GLY A 226 -4.31 -1.41 -14.35
CA GLY A 226 -4.94 -0.25 -13.71
C GLY A 226 -4.71 1.04 -14.46
N THR A 227 -4.45 2.12 -13.73
CA THR A 227 -4.21 3.44 -14.32
C THR A 227 -2.75 3.87 -14.19
N LYS A 228 -2.39 4.96 -14.89
CA LYS A 228 -1.07 5.57 -14.83
C LYS A 228 -0.71 5.95 -13.39
N THR A 229 0.52 5.69 -12.99
CA THR A 229 1.11 6.09 -11.71
C THR A 229 1.50 7.57 -11.68
N ALA A 230 1.94 8.09 -10.54
CA ALA A 230 2.22 9.51 -10.36
C ALA A 230 3.42 10.02 -11.20
N GLY A 231 4.46 9.20 -11.40
CA GLY A 231 5.65 9.54 -12.19
C GLY A 231 6.76 10.17 -11.36
N GLU A 232 6.96 9.74 -10.13
CA GLU A 232 8.02 10.21 -9.24
C GLU A 232 9.31 9.36 -9.41
N TYR A 233 10.43 10.02 -9.72
CA TYR A 233 11.74 9.37 -9.96
C TYR A 233 12.84 9.89 -9.04
N VAL A 234 12.48 10.64 -8.01
CA VAL A 234 13.41 11.27 -7.07
C VAL A 234 13.17 10.79 -5.65
N ALA A 235 14.25 10.71 -4.87
CA ALA A 235 14.12 10.50 -3.43
C ALA A 235 14.19 11.83 -2.68
N THR A 236 13.36 11.96 -1.64
CA THR A 236 13.33 13.12 -0.76
C THR A 236 13.80 12.75 0.65
N LYS A 237 14.33 13.74 1.36
CA LYS A 237 14.68 13.63 2.77
C LYS A 237 14.05 14.77 3.57
N PRO A 238 13.41 14.47 4.71
CA PRO A 238 12.92 15.52 5.60
C PRO A 238 14.08 16.17 6.36
N PHE A 239 14.11 17.50 6.36
CA PHE A 239 14.99 18.33 7.18
C PHE A 239 14.12 19.08 8.17
N VAL A 240 14.23 18.72 9.44
CA VAL A 240 13.45 19.31 10.53
C VAL A 240 14.23 20.50 11.10
N HIS A 241 13.62 21.68 11.10
CA HIS A 241 14.22 22.83 11.75
C HIS A 241 14.08 22.71 13.29
N PRO A 242 15.15 22.86 14.07
CA PRO A 242 15.12 22.52 15.49
C PRO A 242 14.25 23.46 16.33
N THR A 243 14.05 24.71 15.89
CA THR A 243 13.32 25.74 16.66
C THR A 243 11.99 26.15 16.03
N ASP A 244 11.91 26.27 14.70
CA ASP A 244 10.77 26.92 14.03
C ASP A 244 9.66 25.92 13.63
N ARG A 245 9.76 24.65 14.03
CA ARG A 245 8.74 23.62 13.85
C ARG A 245 8.25 23.41 12.40
N PHE A 246 9.08 23.73 11.42
CA PHE A 246 8.81 23.38 10.02
C PHE A 246 9.69 22.22 9.55
N ILE A 247 9.19 21.50 8.55
CA ILE A 247 9.89 20.40 7.90
C ILE A 247 10.01 20.72 6.41
N LEU A 248 11.23 20.69 5.90
CA LEU A 248 11.50 20.79 4.47
C LEU A 248 11.77 19.39 3.89
N ASN A 249 10.94 18.95 2.97
CA ASN A 249 11.20 17.73 2.21
C ASN A 249 11.96 18.08 0.93
N LEU A 250 13.27 17.90 0.95
CA LEU A 250 14.14 18.26 -0.17
C LEU A 250 14.46 17.03 -1.01
N VAL A 251 14.45 17.20 -2.33
CA VAL A 251 15.01 16.20 -3.25
C VAL A 251 16.50 16.06 -2.99
N VAL A 252 16.97 14.84 -2.74
CA VAL A 252 18.35 14.55 -2.39
C VAL A 252 19.08 13.73 -3.44
N CYS A 253 18.39 12.87 -4.17
CA CYS A 253 18.98 12.11 -5.27
C CYS A 253 17.94 11.69 -6.31
N ASN A 254 18.43 11.37 -7.50
CA ASN A 254 17.67 10.64 -8.52
C ASN A 254 17.80 9.14 -8.30
N VAL A 255 16.77 8.39 -8.68
CA VAL A 255 16.72 6.93 -8.63
C VAL A 255 16.63 6.41 -10.08
N TYR A 256 17.59 5.56 -10.47
CA TYR A 256 17.70 4.96 -11.81
C TYR A 256 17.70 3.44 -11.73
#